data_349d639bafb5ea2f5bf4e0c039f2be87
#
_entry.id   349d639bafb5ea2f5bf4e0c039f2be87
#
_cell.length_a   1.000
_cell.length_b   1.000
_cell.length_c   1.000
_cell.angle_alpha   90.00
_cell.angle_beta   90.00
_cell.angle_gamma   90.00
#
_symmetry.space_group_name_H-M   'P 1'
#
loop_
_entity.id
_entity.type
_entity.pdbx_description
1 polymer ?
#
loop_
_entity_poly.entity_id
_entity_poly.type
_entity_poly.pdbx_seq_one_letter_code
_entity_poly.pdbx_strand_id
1 'polypeptide(L)'
;MKKRLIPIVLFLSLVGLGGLSLVSIHNLQGNARVINYTGVVRGATQRLVKEELKGRTDDALIARLDGIMEELATGVGENRLIRLNDQAYQELLSSMEDQWQVLKEEIMLVRQGKDSEELFELSERYFQLADTTVTAAEQYTEKQVNRTSRGFGILILGAMGVWGILVWQERRQDKMQAVIREKENANRQQKQRLDRMWDTLRAPLNDISEMMYVSDVETHELLFLNEAGMRNFHLDSIEGKRCYEVFHGLSEPCPFCSEHFT
;
A
#
# COMPACT_ATOMS: atom_id res chain seq x y z
N MET A 1 -15.86 7.40 8.83
CA MET A 1 -15.41 6.53 7.72
C MET A 1 -13.90 6.62 7.45
N LYS A 2 -13.25 7.79 7.48
CA LYS A 2 -11.80 7.96 7.14
C LYS A 2 -10.80 7.24 8.07
N LYS A 3 -11.08 7.09 9.37
CA LYS A 3 -10.19 6.40 10.33
C LYS A 3 -9.96 4.90 10.03
N ARG A 4 -10.83 4.27 9.24
CA ARG A 4 -10.67 2.86 8.85
C ARG A 4 -9.89 2.67 7.55
N LEU A 5 -9.58 3.73 6.82
CA LEU A 5 -8.90 3.66 5.53
C LEU A 5 -7.40 3.37 5.70
N ILE A 6 -6.76 3.95 6.72
CA ILE A 6 -5.32 3.76 6.99
C ILE A 6 -4.98 2.28 7.23
N PRO A 7 -5.64 1.57 8.17
CA PRO A 7 -5.35 0.15 8.39
C PRO A 7 -5.66 -0.73 7.17
N ILE A 8 -6.66 -0.39 6.37
CA ILE A 8 -6.99 -1.12 5.13
C ILE A 8 -5.87 -0.96 4.09
N VAL A 9 -5.40 0.26 3.87
CA VAL A 9 -4.30 0.53 2.92
C VAL A 9 -3.02 -0.16 3.37
N LEU A 10 -2.70 -0.11 4.67
CA LEU A 10 -1.56 -0.84 5.25
C LEU A 10 -1.68 -2.35 5.05
N PHE A 11 -2.83 -2.91 5.34
CA PHE A 11 -3.08 -4.34 5.16
C PHE A 11 -2.92 -4.75 3.70
N LEU A 12 -3.52 -4.02 2.76
CA LEU A 12 -3.42 -4.32 1.32
C LEU A 12 -1.98 -4.19 0.80
N SER A 13 -1.22 -3.18 1.27
CA SER A 13 0.19 -3.03 0.89
C SER A 13 1.05 -4.18 1.42
N LEU A 14 0.79 -4.65 2.63
CA LEU A 14 1.50 -5.75 3.27
C LEU A 14 1.22 -7.08 2.58
N VAL A 15 -0.05 -7.33 2.23
CA VAL A 15 -0.47 -8.51 1.44
C VAL A 15 0.15 -8.48 0.04
N GLY A 16 0.14 -7.33 -0.63
CA GLY A 16 0.75 -7.15 -1.96
C GLY A 16 2.26 -7.40 -1.95
N LEU A 17 2.99 -6.81 -1.00
CA LEU A 17 4.43 -7.02 -0.83
C LEU A 17 4.75 -8.49 -0.48
N GLY A 18 3.95 -9.10 0.39
CA GLY A 18 4.09 -10.52 0.75
C GLY A 18 3.90 -11.45 -0.45
N GLY A 19 2.86 -11.22 -1.25
CA GLY A 19 2.59 -11.99 -2.48
C GLY A 19 3.71 -11.87 -3.51
N LEU A 20 4.20 -10.66 -3.76
CA LEU A 20 5.34 -10.42 -4.67
C LEU A 20 6.62 -11.09 -4.15
N SER A 21 6.86 -11.08 -2.83
CA SER A 21 7.99 -11.75 -2.21
C SER A 21 7.95 -13.26 -2.42
N LEU A 22 6.79 -13.90 -2.24
CA LEU A 22 6.62 -15.34 -2.46
C LEU A 22 6.89 -15.73 -3.92
N VAL A 23 6.37 -14.97 -4.88
CA VAL A 23 6.63 -15.20 -6.32
C VAL A 23 8.12 -15.06 -6.61
N SER A 24 8.78 -14.05 -6.05
CA SER A 24 10.23 -13.85 -6.23
C SER A 24 11.06 -15.01 -5.68
N ILE A 25 10.74 -15.49 -4.48
CA ILE A 25 11.41 -16.64 -3.86
C ILE A 25 11.23 -17.89 -4.72
N HIS A 26 10.01 -18.13 -5.22
CA HIS A 26 9.75 -19.30 -6.08
C HIS A 26 10.61 -19.28 -7.37
N ASN A 27 10.70 -18.13 -8.03
CA ASN A 27 11.52 -17.97 -9.23
C ASN A 27 13.00 -18.17 -8.93
N LEU A 28 13.50 -17.64 -7.81
CA LEU A 28 14.90 -17.83 -7.37
C LEU A 28 15.24 -19.29 -7.10
N GLN A 29 14.32 -20.04 -6.49
CA GLN A 29 14.50 -21.47 -6.27
C GLN A 29 14.59 -22.26 -7.59
N GLY A 30 13.81 -21.86 -8.60
CA GLY A 30 13.88 -22.41 -9.94
C GLY A 30 15.26 -22.17 -10.60
N ASN A 31 15.72 -20.93 -10.57
CA ASN A 31 17.03 -20.55 -11.12
C ASN A 31 18.17 -21.27 -10.42
N ALA A 32 18.15 -21.35 -9.09
CA ALA A 32 19.17 -22.04 -8.31
C ALA A 32 19.27 -23.53 -8.66
N ARG A 33 18.13 -24.17 -8.96
CA ARG A 33 18.11 -25.56 -9.45
C ARG A 33 18.78 -25.70 -10.80
N VAL A 34 18.50 -24.79 -11.75
CA VAL A 34 19.16 -24.79 -13.06
C VAL A 34 20.67 -24.65 -12.92
N ILE A 35 21.15 -23.69 -12.13
CA ILE A 35 22.60 -23.52 -11.86
C ILE A 35 23.20 -24.81 -11.31
N ASN A 36 22.57 -25.40 -10.29
CA ASN A 36 23.04 -26.65 -9.69
C ASN A 36 23.09 -27.79 -10.68
N TYR A 37 22.05 -28.01 -11.49
CA TYR A 37 22.00 -29.10 -12.44
C TYR A 37 22.95 -28.91 -13.64
N THR A 38 23.16 -27.68 -14.11
CA THR A 38 24.21 -27.36 -15.07
C THR A 38 25.60 -27.74 -14.50
N GLY A 39 25.83 -27.43 -13.20
CA GLY A 39 27.00 -27.85 -12.47
C GLY A 39 27.13 -29.39 -12.31
N VAL A 40 25.98 -30.08 -12.12
CA VAL A 40 25.94 -31.56 -12.09
C VAL A 40 26.34 -32.12 -13.44
N VAL A 41 25.84 -31.58 -14.56
CA VAL A 41 26.24 -31.99 -15.92
C VAL A 41 27.75 -31.84 -16.08
N ARG A 42 28.34 -30.67 -15.72
CA ARG A 42 29.78 -30.42 -15.76
C ARG A 42 30.58 -31.50 -15.02
N GLY A 43 30.23 -31.75 -13.75
CA GLY A 43 30.96 -32.66 -12.91
C GLY A 43 30.75 -34.14 -13.25
N ALA A 44 29.54 -34.51 -13.63
CA ALA A 44 29.18 -35.87 -14.00
C ALA A 44 29.78 -36.28 -15.34
N THR A 45 29.89 -35.38 -16.31
CA THR A 45 30.57 -35.62 -17.59
C THR A 45 32.06 -35.89 -17.37
N GLN A 46 32.72 -35.10 -16.54
CA GLN A 46 34.13 -35.35 -16.18
C GLN A 46 34.35 -36.71 -15.48
N ARG A 47 33.39 -37.09 -14.62
CA ARG A 47 33.42 -38.42 -13.97
C ARG A 47 33.22 -39.51 -15.00
N LEU A 48 32.26 -39.39 -15.93
CA LEU A 48 31.99 -40.35 -16.99
C LEU A 48 33.25 -40.59 -17.83
N VAL A 49 33.87 -39.54 -18.36
CA VAL A 49 35.08 -39.65 -19.18
C VAL A 49 36.22 -40.31 -18.41
N LYS A 50 36.38 -39.98 -17.11
CA LYS A 50 37.38 -40.62 -16.25
C LYS A 50 37.20 -42.14 -16.09
N GLU A 51 35.97 -42.60 -16.01
CA GLU A 51 35.63 -44.02 -15.93
C GLU A 51 35.83 -44.71 -17.29
N GLU A 52 35.43 -44.07 -18.40
CA GLU A 52 35.64 -44.57 -19.77
C GLU A 52 37.13 -44.73 -20.11
N LEU A 53 37.96 -43.77 -19.73
CA LEU A 53 39.44 -43.83 -19.86
C LEU A 53 40.06 -44.98 -19.07
N LYS A 54 39.36 -45.51 -18.06
CA LYS A 54 39.76 -46.69 -17.31
C LYS A 54 39.13 -48.01 -17.83
N GLY A 55 38.44 -47.94 -18.93
CA GLY A 55 37.70 -49.06 -19.53
C GLY A 55 36.45 -49.47 -18.75
N ARG A 56 35.88 -48.58 -17.97
CA ARG A 56 34.61 -48.77 -17.25
C ARG A 56 33.47 -48.01 -17.86
N THR A 57 32.48 -48.68 -18.31
CA THR A 57 31.30 -48.08 -18.99
C THR A 57 30.20 -47.77 -18.00
N ASP A 58 29.53 -46.59 -18.18
CA ASP A 58 28.39 -46.17 -17.34
C ASP A 58 27.27 -45.58 -18.24
N ASP A 59 26.53 -46.48 -18.90
CA ASP A 59 25.41 -46.10 -19.80
C ASP A 59 24.24 -45.47 -19.00
N ALA A 60 24.10 -45.86 -17.74
CA ALA A 60 23.08 -45.26 -16.89
C ALA A 60 23.37 -43.75 -16.61
N LEU A 61 24.63 -43.40 -16.47
CA LEU A 61 25.04 -42.00 -16.31
C LEU A 61 24.85 -41.21 -17.61
N ILE A 62 25.13 -41.81 -18.78
CA ILE A 62 24.88 -41.19 -20.09
C ILE A 62 23.38 -40.87 -20.21
N ALA A 63 22.51 -41.85 -19.98
CA ALA A 63 21.05 -41.66 -20.06
C ALA A 63 20.55 -40.59 -19.08
N ARG A 64 21.10 -40.53 -17.87
CA ARG A 64 20.79 -39.51 -16.88
C ARG A 64 21.22 -38.12 -17.33
N LEU A 65 22.38 -37.98 -17.93
CA LEU A 65 22.87 -36.70 -18.47
C LEU A 65 22.04 -36.24 -19.66
N ASP A 66 21.63 -37.14 -20.56
CA ASP A 66 20.68 -36.83 -21.65
C ASP A 66 19.38 -36.25 -21.10
N GLY A 67 18.77 -36.88 -20.09
CA GLY A 67 17.54 -36.39 -19.48
C GLY A 67 17.69 -35.02 -18.79
N ILE A 68 18.84 -34.77 -18.13
CA ILE A 68 19.10 -33.48 -17.52
C ILE A 68 19.29 -32.40 -18.58
N MET A 69 20.02 -32.68 -19.67
CA MET A 69 20.23 -31.71 -20.75
C MET A 69 18.91 -31.33 -21.43
N GLU A 70 18.07 -32.32 -21.74
CA GLU A 70 16.73 -32.09 -22.29
C GLU A 70 15.87 -31.25 -21.34
N GLU A 71 15.88 -31.54 -20.04
CA GLU A 71 15.12 -30.78 -19.05
C GLU A 71 15.65 -29.34 -18.91
N LEU A 72 16.95 -29.09 -18.97
CA LEU A 72 17.53 -27.74 -18.97
C LEU A 72 17.07 -26.93 -20.19
N ALA A 73 16.96 -27.59 -21.37
CA ALA A 73 16.53 -26.93 -22.59
C ALA A 73 15.01 -26.66 -22.65
N THR A 74 14.20 -27.60 -22.17
CA THR A 74 12.74 -27.57 -22.30
C THR A 74 12.03 -27.04 -21.06
N GLY A 75 12.60 -27.21 -19.88
CA GLY A 75 11.96 -26.96 -18.59
C GLY A 75 10.97 -28.06 -18.18
N VAL A 76 10.98 -29.23 -18.85
CA VAL A 76 10.04 -30.32 -18.60
C VAL A 76 10.82 -31.60 -18.29
N GLY A 77 10.64 -32.13 -17.06
CA GLY A 77 11.31 -33.33 -16.61
C GLY A 77 11.09 -33.61 -15.12
N GLU A 78 11.82 -34.61 -14.60
CA GLU A 78 11.67 -35.11 -13.23
C GLU A 78 12.33 -34.20 -12.16
N ASN A 79 13.34 -33.43 -12.56
CA ASN A 79 14.14 -32.60 -11.65
C ASN A 79 13.47 -31.24 -11.33
N ARG A 80 12.31 -30.95 -11.95
CA ARG A 80 11.57 -29.70 -11.80
C ARG A 80 12.41 -28.46 -12.16
N LEU A 81 13.19 -28.58 -13.23
CA LEU A 81 13.94 -27.46 -13.76
C LEU A 81 12.99 -26.49 -14.48
N ILE A 82 13.42 -25.26 -14.58
CA ILE A 82 12.73 -24.24 -15.37
C ILE A 82 13.60 -23.87 -16.55
N ARG A 83 13.01 -23.55 -17.67
CA ARG A 83 13.76 -22.98 -18.77
C ARG A 83 14.14 -21.53 -18.43
N LEU A 84 15.45 -21.22 -18.40
CA LEU A 84 15.90 -19.84 -18.23
C LEU A 84 15.66 -19.06 -19.52
N ASN A 85 15.01 -17.91 -19.37
CA ASN A 85 14.68 -17.06 -20.52
C ASN A 85 15.76 -15.99 -20.72
N ASP A 86 17.00 -16.46 -20.93
CA ASP A 86 18.19 -15.64 -21.23
C ASP A 86 18.83 -16.16 -22.50
N GLN A 87 19.04 -15.27 -23.49
CA GLN A 87 19.55 -15.66 -24.79
C GLN A 87 20.98 -16.22 -24.71
N ALA A 88 21.85 -15.56 -23.93
CA ALA A 88 23.25 -15.99 -23.81
C ALA A 88 23.36 -17.37 -23.17
N TYR A 89 22.55 -17.65 -22.14
CA TYR A 89 22.48 -18.98 -21.53
C TYR A 89 21.96 -20.03 -22.53
N GLN A 90 20.91 -19.74 -23.28
CA GLN A 90 20.31 -20.67 -24.24
C GLN A 90 21.26 -21.00 -25.41
N GLU A 91 22.03 -20.04 -25.90
CA GLU A 91 23.06 -20.25 -26.92
C GLU A 91 24.19 -21.16 -26.42
N LEU A 92 24.66 -20.93 -25.17
CA LEU A 92 25.67 -21.78 -24.55
C LEU A 92 25.14 -23.19 -24.26
N LEU A 93 23.89 -23.32 -23.82
CA LEU A 93 23.25 -24.61 -23.57
C LEU A 93 23.11 -25.43 -24.86
N SER A 94 22.71 -24.79 -25.98
CA SER A 94 22.65 -25.42 -27.31
C SER A 94 24.04 -25.90 -27.73
N SER A 95 25.08 -25.09 -27.51
CA SER A 95 26.46 -25.49 -27.81
C SER A 95 26.93 -26.65 -26.94
N MET A 96 26.47 -26.69 -25.66
CA MET A 96 26.73 -27.84 -24.79
C MET A 96 26.06 -29.12 -25.32
N GLU A 97 24.83 -29.02 -25.79
CA GLU A 97 24.08 -30.15 -26.35
C GLU A 97 24.80 -30.72 -27.60
N ASP A 98 25.21 -29.85 -28.53
CA ASP A 98 25.95 -30.24 -29.72
C ASP A 98 27.28 -30.94 -29.35
N GLN A 99 28.06 -30.35 -28.43
CA GLN A 99 29.33 -30.94 -27.97
C GLN A 99 29.11 -32.23 -27.16
N TRP A 100 28.01 -32.36 -26.43
CA TRP A 100 27.64 -33.57 -25.73
C TRP A 100 27.40 -34.74 -26.70
N GLN A 101 26.76 -34.49 -27.86
CA GLN A 101 26.62 -35.54 -28.91
C GLN A 101 27.97 -35.98 -29.43
N VAL A 102 28.86 -35.03 -29.75
CA VAL A 102 30.23 -35.34 -30.22
C VAL A 102 31.02 -36.16 -29.18
N LEU A 103 30.92 -35.79 -27.90
CA LEU A 103 31.55 -36.49 -26.78
C LEU A 103 31.03 -37.92 -26.63
N LYS A 104 29.73 -38.15 -26.79
CA LYS A 104 29.12 -39.51 -26.80
C LYS A 104 29.64 -40.36 -27.95
N GLU A 105 29.76 -39.79 -29.15
CA GLU A 105 30.27 -40.48 -30.33
C GLU A 105 31.74 -40.91 -30.08
N GLU A 106 32.56 -40.02 -29.53
CA GLU A 106 33.95 -40.33 -29.22
C GLU A 106 34.08 -41.41 -28.12
N ILE A 107 33.23 -41.38 -27.07
CA ILE A 107 33.17 -42.46 -26.08
C ILE A 107 32.92 -43.81 -26.77
N MET A 108 31.97 -43.88 -27.74
CA MET A 108 31.71 -45.12 -28.46
C MET A 108 32.89 -45.61 -29.32
N LEU A 109 33.65 -44.65 -29.90
CA LEU A 109 34.84 -45.00 -30.68
C LEU A 109 35.97 -45.53 -29.79
N VAL A 110 36.19 -44.94 -28.62
CA VAL A 110 37.18 -45.41 -27.60
C VAL A 110 36.79 -46.79 -27.10
N ARG A 111 35.52 -47.07 -26.85
CA ARG A 111 35.02 -48.42 -26.52
C ARG A 111 35.30 -49.46 -27.62
N GLN A 112 35.39 -49.04 -28.88
CA GLN A 112 35.74 -49.88 -30.02
C GLN A 112 37.29 -50.04 -30.23
N GLY A 113 38.10 -49.38 -29.41
CA GLY A 113 39.58 -49.50 -29.43
C GLY A 113 40.30 -48.31 -30.07
N LYS A 114 39.61 -47.20 -30.37
CA LYS A 114 40.27 -45.96 -30.77
C LYS A 114 41.10 -45.39 -29.57
N ASP A 115 42.17 -44.67 -29.90
CA ASP A 115 42.96 -43.95 -28.90
C ASP A 115 42.11 -42.94 -28.09
N SER A 116 42.43 -42.79 -26.86
CA SER A 116 41.66 -42.00 -25.89
C SER A 116 42.10 -40.53 -25.75
N GLU A 117 43.14 -40.09 -26.46
CA GLU A 117 43.64 -38.70 -26.36
C GLU A 117 42.61 -37.67 -26.83
N GLU A 118 41.91 -37.93 -27.91
CA GLU A 118 40.89 -37.06 -28.41
C GLU A 118 39.66 -36.94 -27.44
N LEU A 119 39.30 -38.07 -26.81
CA LEU A 119 38.26 -38.08 -25.77
C LEU A 119 38.63 -37.18 -24.58
N PHE A 120 39.89 -37.21 -24.17
CA PHE A 120 40.38 -36.36 -23.11
C PHE A 120 40.26 -34.85 -23.48
N GLU A 121 40.77 -34.48 -24.66
CA GLU A 121 40.71 -33.08 -25.14
C GLU A 121 39.27 -32.58 -25.33
N LEU A 122 38.38 -33.41 -25.85
CA LEU A 122 36.95 -33.10 -26.00
C LEU A 122 36.32 -32.87 -24.61
N SER A 123 36.69 -33.70 -23.63
CA SER A 123 36.17 -33.56 -22.27
C SER A 123 36.58 -32.24 -21.59
N GLU A 124 37.82 -31.78 -21.81
CA GLU A 124 38.33 -30.52 -21.29
C GLU A 124 37.61 -29.31 -21.94
N ARG A 125 37.39 -29.36 -23.27
CA ARG A 125 36.59 -28.34 -23.99
C ARG A 125 35.17 -28.30 -23.51
N TYR A 126 34.56 -29.48 -23.32
CA TYR A 126 33.20 -29.58 -22.77
C TYR A 126 33.11 -29.01 -21.35
N PHE A 127 34.10 -29.30 -20.50
CA PHE A 127 34.18 -28.77 -19.13
C PHE A 127 34.19 -27.25 -19.13
N GLN A 128 35.03 -26.62 -19.97
CA GLN A 128 35.14 -25.16 -20.06
C GLN A 128 33.82 -24.54 -20.56
N LEU A 129 33.17 -25.17 -21.54
CA LEU A 129 31.87 -24.73 -22.05
C LEU A 129 30.78 -24.82 -20.96
N ALA A 130 30.73 -25.93 -20.23
CA ALA A 130 29.83 -26.15 -19.13
C ALA A 130 30.03 -25.15 -17.98
N ASP A 131 31.29 -24.83 -17.66
CA ASP A 131 31.66 -23.82 -16.66
C ASP A 131 31.19 -22.41 -17.07
N THR A 132 31.39 -22.06 -18.34
CA THR A 132 30.90 -20.81 -18.91
C THR A 132 29.36 -20.75 -18.87
N THR A 133 28.68 -21.87 -19.14
CA THR A 133 27.21 -21.96 -19.08
C THR A 133 26.68 -21.80 -17.65
N VAL A 134 27.34 -22.40 -16.65
CA VAL A 134 27.05 -22.18 -15.23
C VAL A 134 27.16 -20.69 -14.89
N THR A 135 28.26 -20.06 -15.30
CA THR A 135 28.50 -18.62 -15.04
C THR A 135 27.44 -17.76 -15.69
N ALA A 136 26.97 -18.09 -16.90
CA ALA A 136 25.89 -17.36 -17.55
C ALA A 136 24.57 -17.49 -16.77
N ALA A 137 24.23 -18.67 -16.27
CA ALA A 137 23.06 -18.88 -15.42
C ALA A 137 23.13 -18.11 -14.11
N GLU A 138 24.30 -18.04 -13.47
CA GLU A 138 24.55 -17.23 -12.27
C GLU A 138 24.36 -15.74 -12.55
N GLN A 139 24.97 -15.21 -13.60
CA GLN A 139 24.85 -13.80 -13.99
C GLN A 139 23.40 -13.41 -14.30
N TYR A 140 22.66 -14.27 -14.98
CA TYR A 140 21.24 -14.05 -15.22
C TYR A 140 20.47 -13.95 -13.91
N THR A 141 20.73 -14.89 -13.00
CA THR A 141 20.06 -14.94 -11.69
C THR A 141 20.39 -13.71 -10.85
N GLU A 142 21.65 -13.27 -10.83
CA GLU A 142 22.06 -12.04 -10.13
C GLU A 142 21.38 -10.78 -10.70
N LYS A 143 21.33 -10.66 -12.03
CA LYS A 143 20.61 -9.54 -12.69
C LYS A 143 19.13 -9.53 -12.28
N GLN A 144 18.52 -10.71 -12.23
CA GLN A 144 17.12 -10.84 -11.84
C GLN A 144 16.89 -10.48 -10.37
N VAL A 145 17.75 -10.95 -9.45
CA VAL A 145 17.75 -10.59 -8.02
C VAL A 145 17.89 -9.08 -7.85
N ASN A 146 18.88 -8.48 -8.49
CA ASN A 146 19.14 -7.05 -8.39
C ASN A 146 17.99 -6.20 -8.92
N ARG A 147 17.36 -6.61 -10.01
CA ARG A 147 16.17 -5.94 -10.57
C ARG A 147 14.98 -6.02 -9.62
N THR A 148 14.73 -7.20 -9.08
CA THR A 148 13.63 -7.44 -8.15
C THR A 148 13.84 -6.69 -6.84
N SER A 149 15.05 -6.74 -6.27
CA SER A 149 15.41 -6.03 -5.03
C SER A 149 15.24 -4.52 -5.17
N ARG A 150 15.66 -3.91 -6.30
CA ARG A 150 15.42 -2.49 -6.56
C ARG A 150 13.92 -2.17 -6.67
N GLY A 151 13.15 -3.04 -7.34
CA GLY A 151 11.70 -2.89 -7.44
C GLY A 151 11.03 -2.91 -6.06
N PHE A 152 11.41 -3.84 -5.19
CA PHE A 152 10.93 -3.87 -3.80
C PHE A 152 11.31 -2.62 -3.01
N GLY A 153 12.54 -2.13 -3.15
CA GLY A 153 12.98 -0.89 -2.51
C GLY A 153 12.11 0.31 -2.87
N ILE A 154 11.80 0.48 -4.15
CA ILE A 154 10.92 1.56 -4.64
C ILE A 154 9.49 1.42 -4.08
N LEU A 155 8.94 0.19 -4.08
CA LEU A 155 7.59 -0.06 -3.55
C LEU A 155 7.51 0.23 -2.05
N ILE A 156 8.51 -0.17 -1.26
CA ILE A 156 8.57 0.10 0.17
C ILE A 156 8.64 1.61 0.44
N LEU A 157 9.50 2.33 -0.28
CA LEU A 157 9.62 3.79 -0.14
C LEU A 157 8.32 4.50 -0.53
N GLY A 158 7.66 4.05 -1.61
CA GLY A 158 6.34 4.55 -2.01
C GLY A 158 5.27 4.31 -0.94
N ALA A 159 5.21 3.12 -0.39
CA ALA A 159 4.26 2.77 0.68
C ALA A 159 4.51 3.60 1.96
N MET A 160 5.78 3.81 2.34
CA MET A 160 6.15 4.68 3.47
C MET A 160 5.76 6.15 3.23
N GLY A 161 5.93 6.65 2.00
CA GLY A 161 5.50 8.00 1.62
C GLY A 161 3.99 8.19 1.74
N VAL A 162 3.21 7.26 1.20
CA VAL A 162 1.74 7.29 1.32
C VAL A 162 1.32 7.23 2.79
N TRP A 163 1.91 6.34 3.58
CA TRP A 163 1.64 6.25 5.01
C TRP A 163 1.95 7.55 5.75
N GLY A 164 3.11 8.16 5.48
CA GLY A 164 3.50 9.45 6.06
C GLY A 164 2.48 10.55 5.76
N ILE A 165 2.00 10.64 4.52
CA ILE A 165 0.96 11.60 4.11
C ILE A 165 -0.35 11.36 4.87
N LEU A 166 -0.78 10.10 5.01
CA LEU A 166 -2.01 9.75 5.71
C LEU A 166 -1.94 10.11 7.20
N VAL A 167 -0.82 9.81 7.88
CA VAL A 167 -0.60 10.18 9.29
C VAL A 167 -0.55 11.69 9.47
N TRP A 168 0.13 12.40 8.57
CA TRP A 168 0.17 13.87 8.61
C TRP A 168 -1.23 14.48 8.44
N GLN A 169 -2.03 13.96 7.52
CA GLN A 169 -3.39 14.41 7.27
C GLN A 169 -4.31 14.15 8.48
N GLU A 170 -4.17 12.99 9.15
CA GLU A 170 -4.91 12.68 10.37
C GLU A 170 -4.56 13.64 11.51
N ARG A 171 -3.27 13.87 11.78
CA ARG A 171 -2.83 14.83 12.79
C ARG A 171 -3.32 16.25 12.53
N ARG A 172 -3.37 16.66 11.25
CA ARG A 172 -3.90 17.97 10.86
C ARG A 172 -5.39 18.09 11.15
N GLN A 173 -6.16 17.03 10.88
CA GLN A 173 -7.60 16.99 11.16
C GLN A 173 -7.89 17.04 12.67
N ASP A 174 -7.13 16.28 13.48
CA ASP A 174 -7.30 16.28 14.94
C ASP A 174 -7.04 17.68 15.55
N LYS A 175 -6.00 18.38 15.09
CA LYS A 175 -5.72 19.75 15.50
C LYS A 175 -6.87 20.71 15.14
N MET A 176 -7.40 20.60 13.92
CA MET A 176 -8.51 21.44 13.48
C MET A 176 -9.78 21.18 14.30
N GLN A 177 -10.10 19.92 14.60
CA GLN A 177 -11.24 19.55 15.44
C GLN A 177 -11.08 20.07 16.89
N ALA A 178 -9.86 20.05 17.44
CA ALA A 178 -9.59 20.61 18.76
C ALA A 178 -9.90 22.12 18.81
N VAL A 179 -9.45 22.88 17.80
CA VAL A 179 -9.73 24.33 17.71
C VAL A 179 -11.23 24.61 17.55
N ILE A 180 -11.96 23.80 16.77
CA ILE A 180 -13.41 23.97 16.61
C ILE A 180 -14.12 23.72 17.94
N ARG A 181 -13.78 22.65 18.66
CA ARG A 181 -14.36 22.34 19.98
C ARG A 181 -14.11 23.43 21.01
N GLU A 182 -12.92 24.00 21.01
CA GLU A 182 -12.58 25.12 21.91
C GLU A 182 -13.44 26.34 21.64
N LYS A 183 -13.62 26.71 20.35
CA LYS A 183 -14.51 27.82 19.96
C LYS A 183 -15.98 27.56 20.31
N GLU A 184 -16.46 26.33 20.09
CA GLU A 184 -17.84 25.96 20.46
C GLU A 184 -18.05 26.06 21.98
N ASN A 185 -17.08 25.58 22.78
CA ASN A 185 -17.16 25.68 24.24
C ASN A 185 -17.14 27.14 24.73
N ALA A 186 -16.26 27.98 24.14
CA ALA A 186 -16.23 29.41 24.44
C ALA A 186 -17.57 30.09 24.11
N ASN A 187 -18.16 29.82 22.95
CA ASN A 187 -19.47 30.34 22.56
C ASN A 187 -20.58 29.87 23.51
N ARG A 188 -20.59 28.60 23.90
CA ARG A 188 -21.56 28.08 24.90
C ARG A 188 -21.44 28.78 26.23
N GLN A 189 -20.21 28.98 26.72
CA GLN A 189 -19.99 29.70 27.97
C GLN A 189 -20.45 31.17 27.92
N GLN A 190 -20.18 31.83 26.77
CA GLN A 190 -20.62 33.20 26.53
C GLN A 190 -22.14 33.30 26.51
N LYS A 191 -22.83 32.39 25.83
CA LYS A 191 -24.30 32.32 25.78
C LYS A 191 -24.87 32.09 27.18
N GLN A 192 -24.34 31.12 27.93
CA GLN A 192 -24.78 30.84 29.31
C GLN A 192 -24.59 32.05 30.25
N ARG A 193 -23.48 32.81 30.05
CA ARG A 193 -23.23 34.02 30.82
C ARG A 193 -24.25 35.10 30.50
N LEU A 194 -24.59 35.25 29.21
CA LEU A 194 -25.63 36.21 28.75
C LEU A 194 -27.00 35.85 29.32
N ASP A 195 -27.38 34.59 29.26
CA ASP A 195 -28.64 34.09 29.77
C ASP A 195 -28.75 34.35 31.30
N ARG A 196 -27.68 34.05 32.07
CA ARG A 196 -27.66 34.35 33.54
C ARG A 196 -27.76 35.83 33.82
N MET A 197 -27.07 36.68 33.05
CA MET A 197 -27.16 38.14 33.24
C MET A 197 -28.61 38.62 32.97
N TRP A 198 -29.23 38.10 31.91
CA TRP A 198 -30.61 38.42 31.57
C TRP A 198 -31.57 38.01 32.66
N ASP A 199 -31.47 36.79 33.18
CA ASP A 199 -32.30 36.32 34.29
C ASP A 199 -32.10 37.17 35.55
N THR A 200 -30.86 37.57 35.85
CA THR A 200 -30.54 38.44 37.00
C THR A 200 -31.15 39.84 36.88
N LEU A 201 -31.22 40.38 35.66
CA LEU A 201 -31.83 41.68 35.38
C LEU A 201 -33.35 41.60 35.35
N ARG A 202 -33.89 40.51 34.86
CA ARG A 202 -35.35 40.32 34.70
C ARG A 202 -36.06 40.19 36.05
N ALA A 203 -35.48 39.53 37.02
CA ALA A 203 -36.12 39.33 38.31
C ALA A 203 -36.51 40.66 39.02
N PRO A 204 -35.62 41.63 39.25
CA PRO A 204 -35.99 42.90 39.88
C PRO A 204 -36.93 43.73 39.02
N LEU A 205 -36.92 43.63 37.71
CA LEU A 205 -37.85 44.33 36.83
C LEU A 205 -39.27 43.77 36.95
N ASN A 206 -39.42 42.49 37.24
CA ASN A 206 -40.72 41.86 37.51
C ASN A 206 -41.30 42.19 38.88
N ASP A 207 -40.46 42.54 39.84
CA ASP A 207 -40.89 42.98 41.20
C ASP A 207 -41.48 44.37 41.19
N ILE A 208 -41.30 45.17 40.14
CA ILE A 208 -41.87 46.51 39.98
C ILE A 208 -43.38 46.40 39.69
N SER A 209 -44.19 47.08 40.49
CA SER A 209 -45.63 47.09 40.38
C SER A 209 -46.16 47.89 39.15
N GLU A 210 -45.31 48.75 38.59
CA GLU A 210 -45.61 49.55 37.41
C GLU A 210 -45.21 48.80 36.16
N MET A 211 -45.94 49.07 35.06
CA MET A 211 -45.63 48.48 33.75
C MET A 211 -44.27 48.97 33.23
N MET A 212 -43.38 48.05 32.92
CA MET A 212 -42.15 48.32 32.22
C MET A 212 -42.03 47.47 30.97
N TYR A 213 -41.61 48.11 29.87
CA TYR A 213 -41.43 47.42 28.61
C TYR A 213 -40.19 47.90 27.86
N VAL A 214 -39.69 47.06 26.97
CA VAL A 214 -38.67 47.39 25.97
C VAL A 214 -39.22 46.95 24.61
N SER A 215 -39.21 47.85 23.63
CA SER A 215 -39.54 47.58 22.25
C SER A 215 -38.35 47.89 21.34
N ASP A 216 -38.29 47.18 20.21
CA ASP A 216 -37.37 47.51 19.14
C ASP A 216 -37.84 48.77 18.40
N VAL A 217 -36.92 49.71 18.17
CA VAL A 217 -37.24 51.05 17.62
C VAL A 217 -37.68 50.95 16.14
N GLU A 218 -37.14 50.03 15.38
CA GLU A 218 -37.40 49.89 13.95
C GLU A 218 -38.64 49.03 13.66
N THR A 219 -38.74 47.88 14.37
CA THR A 219 -39.81 46.91 14.15
C THR A 219 -41.02 47.11 15.06
N HIS A 220 -40.89 47.90 16.12
CA HIS A 220 -41.85 48.10 17.20
C HIS A 220 -42.25 46.82 17.95
N GLU A 221 -41.46 45.73 17.78
CA GLU A 221 -41.69 44.46 18.46
C GLU A 221 -41.34 44.57 19.94
N LEU A 222 -42.19 43.99 20.80
CA LEU A 222 -41.98 43.94 22.22
C LEU A 222 -40.87 42.92 22.53
N LEU A 223 -39.74 43.42 23.02
CA LEU A 223 -38.58 42.57 23.42
C LEU A 223 -38.69 42.17 24.88
N PHE A 224 -39.32 43.00 25.72
CA PHE A 224 -39.56 42.74 27.13
C PHE A 224 -40.84 43.43 27.60
N LEU A 225 -41.56 42.77 28.47
CA LEU A 225 -42.66 43.32 29.27
C LEU A 225 -42.64 42.63 30.63
N ASN A 226 -42.63 43.43 31.72
CA ASN A 226 -42.62 42.85 33.04
C ASN A 226 -43.96 42.21 33.42
N GLU A 227 -43.99 41.46 34.54
CA GLU A 227 -45.22 40.79 34.98
C GLU A 227 -46.41 41.72 35.25
N ALA A 228 -46.15 42.96 35.71
CA ALA A 228 -47.19 43.95 35.87
C ALA A 228 -47.84 44.32 34.52
N GLY A 229 -47.02 44.51 33.49
CA GLY A 229 -47.53 44.75 32.12
C GLY A 229 -48.25 43.55 31.56
N MET A 230 -47.72 42.35 31.72
CA MET A 230 -48.36 41.09 31.25
C MET A 230 -49.75 40.94 31.87
N ARG A 231 -49.88 41.18 33.17
CA ARG A 231 -51.18 41.14 33.87
C ARG A 231 -52.15 42.22 33.41
N ASN A 232 -51.65 43.47 33.24
CA ASN A 232 -52.49 44.61 32.85
C ASN A 232 -53.14 44.41 31.45
N PHE A 233 -52.41 43.77 30.50
CA PHE A 233 -52.88 43.55 29.14
C PHE A 233 -53.37 42.11 28.92
N HIS A 234 -53.47 41.30 29.98
CA HIS A 234 -53.93 39.90 29.95
C HIS A 234 -53.20 39.08 28.90
N LEU A 235 -51.86 39.17 28.84
CA LEU A 235 -51.00 38.50 27.89
C LEU A 235 -50.33 37.29 28.53
N ASP A 236 -50.32 36.18 27.79
CA ASP A 236 -49.53 34.98 28.15
C ASP A 236 -48.14 34.99 27.51
N SER A 237 -47.99 35.73 26.38
CA SER A 237 -46.69 35.88 25.67
C SER A 237 -46.65 37.22 24.95
N ILE A 238 -45.46 37.77 24.79
CA ILE A 238 -45.17 38.97 23.98
C ILE A 238 -44.56 38.64 22.64
N GLU A 239 -44.29 37.36 22.36
CA GLU A 239 -43.58 36.92 21.15
C GLU A 239 -44.33 37.34 19.88
N GLY A 240 -43.67 38.10 18.99
CA GLY A 240 -44.22 38.62 17.74
C GLY A 240 -45.26 39.72 17.91
N LYS A 241 -45.49 40.23 19.13
CA LYS A 241 -46.42 41.33 19.39
C LYS A 241 -45.73 42.68 19.27
N ARG A 242 -46.46 43.67 18.75
CA ARG A 242 -45.97 45.04 18.60
C ARG A 242 -46.50 45.93 19.70
N CYS A 243 -45.72 46.90 20.15
CA CYS A 243 -46.07 47.77 21.25
C CYS A 243 -47.36 48.59 21.00
N TYR A 244 -47.55 49.10 19.79
CA TYR A 244 -48.76 49.90 19.40
C TYR A 244 -50.02 48.99 19.30
N GLU A 245 -49.92 47.73 18.96
CA GLU A 245 -51.04 46.80 18.96
C GLU A 245 -51.49 46.49 20.38
N VAL A 246 -50.50 46.18 21.27
CA VAL A 246 -50.75 45.75 22.64
C VAL A 246 -51.22 46.92 23.50
N PHE A 247 -50.54 48.06 23.45
CA PHE A 247 -50.79 49.15 24.38
C PHE A 247 -51.84 50.13 23.94
N HIS A 248 -52.06 50.25 22.63
CA HIS A 248 -52.99 51.26 22.06
C HIS A 248 -54.09 50.64 21.15
N GLY A 249 -54.03 49.35 20.86
CA GLY A 249 -54.96 48.65 19.98
C GLY A 249 -54.92 49.16 18.52
N LEU A 250 -53.77 49.72 18.09
CA LEU A 250 -53.64 50.30 16.76
C LEU A 250 -53.08 49.23 15.80
N SER A 251 -53.43 49.37 14.51
CA SER A 251 -52.89 48.51 13.45
C SER A 251 -51.65 49.07 12.81
N GLU A 252 -51.25 50.29 13.10
CA GLU A 252 -50.09 51.01 12.58
C GLU A 252 -49.33 51.70 13.74
N PRO A 253 -48.04 52.04 13.58
CA PRO A 253 -47.28 52.77 14.58
C PRO A 253 -47.97 54.02 15.06
N CYS A 254 -47.98 54.27 16.36
CA CYS A 254 -48.68 55.43 16.97
C CYS A 254 -48.01 56.75 16.51
N PRO A 255 -48.81 57.75 16.07
CA PRO A 255 -48.34 59.07 15.59
C PRO A 255 -47.65 59.90 16.72
N PHE A 256 -47.82 59.51 17.94
CA PHE A 256 -47.29 60.17 19.15
C PHE A 256 -46.25 59.31 19.85
N CYS A 257 -45.56 58.46 19.08
CA CYS A 257 -44.54 57.59 19.65
C CYS A 257 -43.38 58.41 20.24
N SER A 258 -43.02 58.15 21.49
CA SER A 258 -41.92 58.83 22.20
C SER A 258 -40.55 58.59 21.57
N GLU A 259 -40.45 57.59 20.68
CA GLU A 259 -39.21 57.27 19.97
C GLU A 259 -38.86 58.28 18.88
N HIS A 260 -39.77 59.12 18.44
CA HIS A 260 -39.52 60.26 17.53
C HIS A 260 -38.90 61.51 18.17
N PHE A 261 -38.66 61.48 19.49
CA PHE A 261 -38.13 62.62 20.23
C PHE A 261 -36.71 62.43 20.76
N THR A 262 -36.00 61.41 20.30
CA THR A 262 -34.58 61.19 20.54
C THR A 262 -33.83 61.20 19.18
#